data_351ccedca832d40b7a59ed8adb81be02
#
_entry.id   351ccedca832d40b7a59ed8adb81be02
#
_cell.length_a   1.000
_cell.length_b   1.000
_cell.length_c   1.000
_cell.angle_alpha   90.00
_cell.angle_beta   90.00
_cell.angle_gamma   90.00
#
_symmetry.space_group_name_H-M   'P 1'
#
loop_
_entity.id
_entity.type
_entity.pdbx_description
1 polymer ?
#
loop_
_entity_poly.entity_id
_entity_poly.type
_entity_poly.pdbx_seq_one_letter_code
_entity_poly.pdbx_strand_id
1 'polypeptide(L)'
;MKRILIIEDDQGIAELERDYLEANGFSTDIAADGKTGEAKALGEAYDLILLDIMLPGRDGFQICRTIRETKDIPILIVSARQEDIDKIRGLGLGADDYIVKPFSPNELVARVKGHLARYEQLTS
;
A
#
# COMPACT_ATOMS: atom_id res chain seq x y z
N MET A 1 2.35 -8.52 -16.09
CA MET A 1 2.94 -7.46 -15.24
C MET A 1 2.01 -7.19 -14.07
N LYS A 2 2.55 -7.23 -12.87
CA LYS A 2 1.72 -6.99 -11.68
C LYS A 2 1.42 -5.50 -11.50
N ARG A 3 0.20 -5.22 -11.06
CA ARG A 3 -0.29 -3.84 -10.85
C ARG A 3 -0.30 -3.49 -9.38
N ILE A 4 0.26 -2.35 -9.05
CA ILE A 4 0.31 -1.83 -7.69
C ILE A 4 -0.42 -0.50 -7.63
N LEU A 5 -1.34 -0.36 -6.68
CA LEU A 5 -2.01 0.90 -6.41
C LEU A 5 -1.26 1.63 -5.31
N ILE A 6 -0.89 2.87 -5.56
CA ILE A 6 -0.24 3.75 -4.59
C ILE A 6 -1.26 4.78 -4.14
N ILE A 7 -1.64 4.75 -2.86
CA ILE A 7 -2.56 5.75 -2.28
C ILE A 7 -1.71 6.66 -1.39
N GLU A 8 -1.34 7.82 -1.92
CA GLU A 8 -0.40 8.74 -1.29
C GLU A 8 -0.70 10.17 -1.76
N ASP A 9 -0.90 11.09 -0.83
CA ASP A 9 -1.19 12.48 -1.16
C ASP A 9 0.07 13.32 -1.43
N ASP A 10 1.21 12.92 -0.91
CA ASP A 10 2.48 13.59 -1.22
C ASP A 10 2.95 13.16 -2.60
N GLN A 11 2.90 14.09 -3.55
CA GLN A 11 3.23 13.81 -4.94
C GLN A 11 4.68 13.33 -5.10
N GLY A 12 5.62 13.93 -4.38
CA GLY A 12 7.03 13.54 -4.46
C GLY A 12 7.27 12.11 -4.00
N ILE A 13 6.62 11.72 -2.91
CA ILE A 13 6.74 10.36 -2.38
C ILE A 13 6.07 9.36 -3.32
N ALA A 14 4.87 9.69 -3.81
CA ALA A 14 4.15 8.82 -4.74
C ALA A 14 4.96 8.57 -6.02
N GLU A 15 5.57 9.62 -6.57
CA GLU A 15 6.41 9.49 -7.77
C GLU A 15 7.68 8.68 -7.49
N LEU A 16 8.29 8.86 -6.33
CA LEU A 16 9.46 8.08 -5.93
C LEU A 16 9.12 6.59 -5.86
N GLU A 17 8.02 6.26 -5.21
CA GLU A 17 7.54 4.89 -5.12
C GLU A 17 7.25 4.32 -6.52
N ARG A 18 6.53 5.08 -7.34
CA ARG A 18 6.23 4.69 -8.72
C ARG A 18 7.48 4.39 -9.51
N ASP A 19 8.45 5.31 -9.47
CA ASP A 19 9.66 5.19 -10.30
C ASP A 19 10.47 3.94 -9.93
N TYR A 20 10.63 3.67 -8.65
CA TYR A 20 11.35 2.48 -8.20
C TYR A 20 10.60 1.18 -8.52
N LEU A 21 9.28 1.17 -8.36
CA LEU A 21 8.47 0.01 -8.67
C LEU A 21 8.45 -0.27 -10.17
N GLU A 22 8.28 0.76 -10.99
CA GLU A 22 8.28 0.58 -12.45
C GLU A 22 9.66 0.15 -12.96
N ALA A 23 10.74 0.65 -12.37
CA ALA A 23 12.08 0.19 -12.69
C ALA A 23 12.29 -1.29 -12.37
N ASN A 24 11.47 -1.85 -11.50
CA ASN A 24 11.52 -3.27 -11.11
C ASN A 24 10.45 -4.12 -11.81
N GLY A 25 9.83 -3.61 -12.85
CA GLY A 25 8.90 -4.38 -13.69
C GLY A 25 7.45 -4.37 -13.25
N PHE A 26 7.06 -3.47 -12.34
CA PHE A 26 5.67 -3.35 -11.93
C PHE A 26 4.95 -2.26 -12.71
N SER A 27 3.64 -2.39 -12.84
CA SER A 27 2.77 -1.33 -13.32
C SER A 27 2.17 -0.62 -12.11
N THR A 28 2.05 0.70 -12.14
CA THR A 28 1.54 1.47 -11.00
C THR A 28 0.44 2.42 -11.39
N ASP A 29 -0.50 2.65 -10.46
CA ASP A 29 -1.45 3.73 -10.52
C ASP A 29 -1.34 4.51 -9.21
N ILE A 30 -1.46 5.84 -9.28
CA ILE A 30 -1.39 6.71 -8.10
C ILE A 30 -2.77 7.31 -7.85
N ALA A 31 -3.23 7.22 -6.61
CA ALA A 31 -4.41 7.95 -6.13
C ALA A 31 -3.95 8.94 -5.07
N ALA A 32 -4.22 10.22 -5.28
CA ALA A 32 -3.71 11.29 -4.43
C ALA A 32 -4.56 11.54 -3.18
N ASP A 33 -5.68 10.90 -3.05
CA ASP A 33 -6.56 11.03 -1.88
C ASP A 33 -7.20 9.69 -1.51
N GLY A 34 -7.71 9.62 -0.28
CA GLY A 34 -8.25 8.37 0.24
C GLY A 34 -9.52 7.91 -0.46
N LYS A 35 -10.40 8.84 -0.82
CA LYS A 35 -11.66 8.51 -1.47
C LYS A 35 -11.43 7.88 -2.85
N THR A 36 -10.59 8.51 -3.65
CA THR A 36 -10.24 8.00 -4.98
C THR A 36 -9.50 6.66 -4.86
N GLY A 37 -8.58 6.57 -3.91
CA GLY A 37 -7.81 5.34 -3.69
C GLY A 37 -8.69 4.17 -3.28
N GLU A 38 -9.61 4.38 -2.35
CA GLU A 38 -10.54 3.35 -1.93
C GLU A 38 -11.42 2.89 -3.08
N ALA A 39 -11.96 3.83 -3.87
CA ALA A 39 -12.80 3.49 -5.02
C ALA A 39 -12.03 2.67 -6.05
N LYS A 40 -10.79 3.03 -6.35
CA LYS A 40 -9.95 2.27 -7.26
C LYS A 40 -9.64 0.88 -6.72
N ALA A 41 -9.28 0.79 -5.45
CA ALA A 41 -8.94 -0.49 -4.82
C ALA A 41 -10.12 -1.47 -4.86
N LEU A 42 -11.33 -0.98 -4.68
CA LEU A 42 -12.53 -1.83 -4.68
C LEU A 42 -13.04 -2.13 -6.09
N GLY A 43 -12.84 -1.20 -7.03
CA GLY A 43 -13.42 -1.31 -8.37
C GLY A 43 -12.50 -1.91 -9.43
N GLU A 44 -11.21 -1.99 -9.18
CA GLU A 44 -10.23 -2.47 -10.16
C GLU A 44 -9.39 -3.61 -9.58
N ALA A 45 -8.75 -4.37 -10.45
CA ALA A 45 -7.92 -5.49 -10.04
C ALA A 45 -6.47 -5.03 -9.83
N TYR A 46 -6.02 -5.05 -8.59
CA TYR A 46 -4.63 -4.78 -8.23
C TYR A 46 -4.01 -6.01 -7.56
N ASP A 47 -2.70 -6.13 -7.64
CA ASP A 47 -1.98 -7.23 -7.01
C ASP A 47 -1.46 -6.86 -5.61
N LEU A 48 -1.29 -5.57 -5.34
CA LEU A 48 -0.82 -5.07 -4.06
C LEU A 48 -1.18 -3.60 -3.92
N ILE A 49 -1.39 -3.15 -2.69
CA ILE A 49 -1.69 -1.74 -2.38
C ILE A 49 -0.67 -1.19 -1.41
N LEU A 50 -0.08 -0.02 -1.75
CA LEU A 50 0.68 0.81 -0.83
C LEU A 50 -0.27 1.90 -0.34
N LEU A 51 -0.42 2.02 0.97
CA LEU A 51 -1.43 2.89 1.57
C LEU A 51 -0.82 3.80 2.63
N ASP A 52 -0.83 5.10 2.39
CA ASP A 52 -0.55 6.08 3.43
C ASP A 52 -1.79 6.23 4.30
N ILE A 53 -1.61 6.23 5.61
CA ILE A 53 -2.73 6.38 6.54
C ILE A 53 -3.02 7.84 6.90
N MET A 54 -2.08 8.75 6.63
CA MET A 54 -2.25 10.18 6.94
C MET A 54 -2.75 10.94 5.71
N LEU A 55 -3.92 10.56 5.21
CA LEU A 55 -4.51 11.13 4.01
C LEU A 55 -5.54 12.20 4.36
N PRO A 56 -5.70 13.23 3.50
CA PRO A 56 -6.77 14.18 3.70
C PRO A 56 -8.14 13.55 3.49
N GLY A 57 -9.10 13.92 4.29
CA GLY A 57 -10.50 13.57 4.12
C GLY A 57 -10.95 12.20 4.54
N ARG A 58 -10.06 11.20 4.54
CA ARG A 58 -10.43 9.83 4.88
C ARG A 58 -9.33 9.17 5.70
N ASP A 59 -9.71 8.52 6.80
CA ASP A 59 -8.76 7.78 7.64
C ASP A 59 -8.23 6.56 6.89
N GLY A 60 -6.90 6.50 6.72
CA GLY A 60 -6.25 5.39 6.04
C GLY A 60 -6.44 4.05 6.73
N PHE A 61 -6.57 4.02 8.05
CA PHE A 61 -6.88 2.79 8.79
C PHE A 61 -8.25 2.24 8.38
N GLN A 62 -9.25 3.12 8.21
CA GLN A 62 -10.57 2.70 7.75
C GLN A 62 -10.55 2.21 6.32
N ILE A 63 -9.76 2.85 5.47
CA ILE A 63 -9.57 2.40 4.07
C ILE A 63 -9.02 0.98 4.05
N CYS A 64 -7.99 0.72 4.85
CA CYS A 64 -7.40 -0.62 4.96
C CYS A 64 -8.46 -1.65 5.36
N ARG A 65 -9.23 -1.36 6.38
CA ARG A 65 -10.30 -2.23 6.87
C ARG A 65 -11.35 -2.50 5.79
N THR A 66 -11.80 -1.44 5.11
CA THR A 66 -12.82 -1.56 4.06
C THR A 66 -12.34 -2.42 2.89
N ILE A 67 -11.09 -2.20 2.45
CA ILE A 67 -10.53 -3.01 1.37
C ILE A 67 -10.42 -4.47 1.80
N ARG A 68 -9.97 -4.72 3.02
CA ARG A 68 -9.77 -6.08 3.51
C ARG A 68 -11.08 -6.87 3.65
N GLU A 69 -12.21 -6.19 3.77
CA GLU A 69 -13.52 -6.87 3.81
C GLU A 69 -13.82 -7.65 2.53
N THR A 70 -13.27 -7.23 1.38
CA THR A 70 -13.57 -7.83 0.08
C THR A 70 -12.36 -8.30 -0.71
N LYS A 71 -11.14 -7.94 -0.30
CA LYS A 71 -9.92 -8.24 -1.04
C LYS A 71 -8.89 -8.90 -0.12
N ASP A 72 -8.18 -9.88 -0.65
CA ASP A 72 -7.12 -10.61 0.06
C ASP A 72 -5.72 -10.12 -0.29
N ILE A 73 -5.59 -9.28 -1.30
CA ILE A 73 -4.30 -8.85 -1.82
C ILE A 73 -3.46 -8.18 -0.72
N PRO A 74 -2.12 -8.22 -0.83
CA PRO A 74 -1.28 -7.57 0.17
C PRO A 74 -1.54 -6.06 0.26
N ILE A 75 -1.65 -5.56 1.49
CA ILE A 75 -1.75 -4.12 1.79
C ILE A 75 -0.57 -3.77 2.68
N LEU A 76 0.28 -2.86 2.21
CA LEU A 76 1.43 -2.36 2.95
C LEU A 76 1.15 -0.90 3.32
N ILE A 77 1.13 -0.61 4.62
CA ILE A 77 0.98 0.76 5.11
C ILE A 77 2.34 1.43 5.04
N VAL A 78 2.39 2.65 4.51
CA VAL A 78 3.61 3.47 4.45
C VAL A 78 3.27 4.80 5.11
N SER A 79 3.84 5.08 6.28
CA SER A 79 3.44 6.25 7.06
C SER A 79 4.58 6.83 7.88
N ALA A 80 4.48 8.14 8.16
CA ALA A 80 5.38 8.82 9.08
C ALA A 80 5.08 8.49 10.56
N ARG A 81 3.91 7.92 10.85
CA ARG A 81 3.58 7.48 12.22
C ARG A 81 4.41 6.26 12.59
N GLN A 82 5.19 6.35 13.66
CA GLN A 82 6.14 5.29 14.04
C GLN A 82 5.89 4.72 15.44
N GLU A 83 4.80 5.14 16.10
CA GLU A 83 4.44 4.58 17.40
C GLU A 83 4.02 3.11 17.27
N ASP A 84 4.38 2.29 18.23
CA ASP A 84 4.04 0.87 18.20
C ASP A 84 2.53 0.65 18.14
N ILE A 85 1.75 1.51 18.80
CA ILE A 85 0.29 1.41 18.78
C ILE A 85 -0.28 1.61 17.39
N ASP A 86 0.32 2.49 16.57
CA ASP A 86 -0.11 2.69 15.18
C ASP A 86 0.17 1.46 14.33
N LYS A 87 1.34 0.85 14.53
CA LYS A 87 1.73 -0.36 13.82
C LYS A 87 0.82 -1.53 14.18
N ILE A 88 0.55 -1.70 15.47
CA ILE A 88 -0.35 -2.75 15.96
C ILE A 88 -1.75 -2.55 15.40
N ARG A 89 -2.24 -1.31 15.38
CA ARG A 89 -3.55 -0.99 14.83
C ARG A 89 -3.66 -1.35 13.34
N GLY A 90 -2.66 -0.93 12.55
CA GLY A 90 -2.64 -1.22 11.11
C GLY A 90 -2.65 -2.71 10.82
N LEU A 91 -1.76 -3.45 11.47
CA LEU A 91 -1.68 -4.90 11.29
C LEU A 91 -2.94 -5.60 11.79
N GLY A 92 -3.52 -5.12 12.89
CA GLY A 92 -4.77 -5.66 13.42
C GLY A 92 -5.98 -5.40 12.52
N LEU A 93 -5.93 -4.40 11.66
CA LEU A 93 -6.99 -4.10 10.68
C LEU A 93 -6.79 -4.82 9.35
N GLY A 94 -5.75 -5.65 9.24
CA GLY A 94 -5.53 -6.50 8.08
C GLY A 94 -4.40 -6.09 7.15
N ALA A 95 -3.58 -5.09 7.52
CA ALA A 95 -2.39 -4.79 6.76
C ALA A 95 -1.36 -5.91 6.91
N ASP A 96 -0.61 -6.16 5.85
CA ASP A 96 0.41 -7.20 5.84
C ASP A 96 1.78 -6.70 6.28
N ASP A 97 2.01 -5.39 6.22
CA ASP A 97 3.26 -4.79 6.62
C ASP A 97 3.03 -3.31 6.97
N TYR A 98 3.99 -2.74 7.71
CA TYR A 98 3.95 -1.34 8.10
C TYR A 98 5.36 -0.75 7.92
N ILE A 99 5.50 0.16 6.96
CA ILE A 99 6.79 0.76 6.59
C ILE A 99 6.79 2.21 7.06
N VAL A 100 7.78 2.57 7.90
CA VAL A 100 7.87 3.91 8.47
C VAL A 100 8.67 4.84 7.54
N LYS A 101 8.13 6.04 7.28
CA LYS A 101 8.86 7.10 6.57
C LYS A 101 9.85 7.79 7.51
N PRO A 102 11.01 8.21 7.02
CA PRO A 102 11.52 8.00 5.67
C PRO A 102 11.99 6.57 5.47
N PHE A 103 11.70 6.00 4.32
CA PHE A 103 12.07 4.63 3.99
C PHE A 103 13.14 4.61 2.91
N SER A 104 13.89 3.50 2.84
CA SER A 104 14.76 3.22 1.71
C SER A 104 13.92 2.73 0.54
N PRO A 105 14.01 3.35 -0.66
CA PRO A 105 13.25 2.85 -1.82
C PRO A 105 13.57 1.40 -2.17
N ASN A 106 14.82 0.98 -1.99
CA ASN A 106 15.20 -0.42 -2.24
C ASN A 106 14.57 -1.36 -1.23
N GLU A 107 14.44 -0.94 0.04
CA GLU A 107 13.74 -1.73 1.06
C GLU A 107 12.26 -1.86 0.72
N LEU A 108 11.64 -0.76 0.29
CA LEU A 108 10.23 -0.79 -0.13
C LEU A 108 10.01 -1.81 -1.24
N VAL A 109 10.85 -1.79 -2.27
CA VAL A 109 10.75 -2.72 -3.39
C VAL A 109 10.95 -4.17 -2.91
N ALA A 110 11.91 -4.40 -2.03
CA ALA A 110 12.17 -5.74 -1.50
C ALA A 110 10.96 -6.28 -0.73
N ARG A 111 10.32 -5.43 0.09
CA ARG A 111 9.11 -5.81 0.83
C ARG A 111 7.94 -6.10 -0.11
N VAL A 112 7.75 -5.26 -1.13
CA VAL A 112 6.70 -5.47 -2.15
C VAL A 112 6.90 -6.83 -2.83
N LYS A 113 8.10 -7.11 -3.28
CA LYS A 113 8.41 -8.39 -3.94
C LYS A 113 8.18 -9.58 -3.00
N GLY A 114 8.59 -9.45 -1.74
CA GLY A 114 8.43 -10.51 -0.76
C GLY A 114 6.96 -10.83 -0.47
N HIS A 115 6.14 -9.80 -0.31
CA HIS A 115 4.71 -10.01 -0.05
C HIS A 115 3.98 -10.56 -1.26
N LEU A 116 4.33 -10.12 -2.48
CA LEU A 116 3.75 -10.67 -3.69
C LEU A 116 4.10 -12.15 -3.87
N ALA A 117 5.36 -12.52 -3.65
CA ALA A 117 5.80 -13.90 -3.75
C ALA A 117 5.07 -14.81 -2.75
N ARG A 118 4.93 -14.33 -1.51
CA ARG A 118 4.22 -15.09 -0.47
C ARG A 118 2.76 -15.26 -0.80
N TYR A 119 2.12 -14.20 -1.27
CA TYR A 119 0.72 -14.24 -1.65
C TYR A 119 0.47 -15.24 -2.78
N GLU A 120 1.34 -15.27 -3.79
CA GLU A 120 1.25 -16.24 -4.88
C GLU A 120 1.37 -17.68 -4.38
N GLN A 121 2.29 -17.95 -3.44
CA GLN A 121 2.45 -19.27 -2.85
C GLN A 121 1.21 -19.72 -2.10
N LEU A 122 0.54 -18.80 -1.40
CA LEU A 122 -0.64 -19.12 -0.60
C LEU A 122 -1.90 -19.29 -1.44
N THR A 123 -1.94 -18.71 -2.63
CA THR A 123 -3.15 -18.67 -3.47
C THR A 123 -3.06 -19.52 -4.74
N SER A 124 -1.90 -20.04 -5.05
CA SER A 124 -1.70 -20.86 -6.25
C SER A 124 -2.07 -22.33 -6.05
#